data_d13b3e29a649fa2efca61328bf7de58b
#
_entry.id   d13b3e29a649fa2efca61328bf7de58b
#
_cell.length_a   1.000
_cell.length_b   1.000
_cell.length_c   1.000
_cell.angle_alpha   90.00
_cell.angle_beta   90.00
_cell.angle_gamma   90.00
#
_symmetry.space_group_name_H-M   'P 1'
#
loop_
_entity.id
_entity.type
_entity.pdbx_description
1 polymer ?
#
loop_
_entity_poly.entity_id
_entity_poly.type
_entity_poly.pdbx_seq_one_letter_code
_entity_poly.pdbx_strand_id
1 'polypeptide(L)'
;TSYKNQPYIIDEYGGVWWLPKTLRKKMRSWGHGDAVRPKTLKEVFERMEKQTEVVLKTKHIEGFCYTQLTDVEQETNGVYYYDRKIKFNIKKLKSIFKDMSIKFKKGYIQ
;
A
#
# COMPACT_ATOMS: atom_id res chain seq x y z
N THR A 1 11.70 20.94 9.02
CA THR A 1 12.20 20.59 10.37
C THR A 1 13.41 19.70 10.24
N SER A 2 14.52 20.03 10.91
CA SER A 2 15.72 19.22 10.87
C SER A 2 15.57 17.95 11.70
N TYR A 3 16.20 16.85 11.24
CA TYR A 3 16.25 15.59 11.98
C TYR A 3 17.01 15.73 13.30
N LYS A 4 16.44 15.23 14.39
CA LYS A 4 16.97 15.36 15.76
C LYS A 4 17.24 14.03 16.46
N ASN A 5 17.63 13.01 15.71
CA ASN A 5 17.94 11.66 16.21
C ASN A 5 16.77 10.89 16.85
N GLN A 6 15.52 11.31 16.62
CA GLN A 6 14.35 10.51 16.98
C GLN A 6 13.95 9.55 15.85
N PRO A 7 13.32 8.42 16.14
CA PRO A 7 12.79 7.54 15.11
C PRO A 7 11.70 8.24 14.31
N TYR A 8 11.77 8.14 12.99
CA TYR A 8 10.73 8.59 12.08
C TYR A 8 9.89 7.42 11.58
N ILE A 9 8.59 7.54 11.70
CA ILE A 9 7.63 6.56 11.18
C ILE A 9 6.74 7.28 10.18
N ILE A 10 6.59 6.70 8.99
CA ILE A 10 5.58 7.13 8.04
C ILE A 10 4.26 6.49 8.45
N ASP A 11 3.36 7.28 8.99
CA ASP A 11 2.07 6.84 9.50
C ASP A 11 1.05 6.57 8.39
N GLU A 12 1.29 7.08 7.18
CA GLU A 12 0.42 6.85 6.03
C GLU A 12 1.16 6.96 4.69
N TYR A 13 1.09 5.91 3.87
CA TYR A 13 1.48 5.93 2.46
C TYR A 13 0.75 4.84 1.69
N GLY A 14 0.78 4.89 0.37
CA GLY A 14 0.18 3.87 -0.48
C GLY A 14 -1.09 4.34 -1.15
N GLY A 15 -2.22 3.81 -0.73
CA GLY A 15 -3.51 4.19 -1.27
C GLY A 15 -3.74 3.74 -2.72
N VAL A 16 -3.11 2.66 -3.18
CA VAL A 16 -3.23 2.20 -4.57
C VAL A 16 -4.65 1.72 -4.86
N TRP A 17 -5.31 2.47 -5.70
CA TRP A 17 -6.71 2.24 -6.07
C TRP A 17 -6.87 1.03 -6.99
N TRP A 18 -7.58 0.00 -6.52
CA TRP A 18 -7.91 -1.17 -7.32
C TRP A 18 -9.29 -1.71 -7.04
N LEU A 19 -9.99 -2.04 -8.12
CA LEU A 19 -11.24 -2.78 -8.08
C LEU A 19 -11.34 -3.63 -9.36
N PRO A 20 -11.77 -4.91 -9.28
CA PRO A 20 -11.98 -5.74 -10.46
C PRO A 20 -12.98 -5.12 -11.44
N LYS A 21 -12.78 -5.34 -12.73
CA LYS A 21 -13.64 -4.79 -13.80
C LYS A 21 -15.13 -5.06 -13.57
N THR A 22 -15.46 -6.23 -13.05
CA THR A 22 -16.84 -6.64 -12.75
C THR A 22 -17.52 -5.74 -11.70
N LEU A 23 -16.75 -5.29 -10.72
CA LEU A 23 -17.25 -4.41 -9.67
C LEU A 23 -17.19 -2.92 -10.09
N ARG A 24 -16.22 -2.53 -10.92
CA ARG A 24 -16.09 -1.15 -11.43
C ARG A 24 -17.34 -0.67 -12.15
N LYS A 25 -18.04 -1.57 -12.83
CA LYS A 25 -19.28 -1.24 -13.55
C LYS A 25 -20.47 -1.01 -12.62
N LYS A 26 -20.39 -1.50 -11.38
CA LYS A 26 -21.52 -1.54 -10.43
C LYS A 26 -21.46 -0.45 -9.38
N MET A 27 -20.31 0.15 -9.15
CA MET A 27 -20.16 1.16 -8.09
C MET A 27 -19.12 2.22 -8.46
N ARG A 28 -19.36 3.43 -7.99
CA ARG A 28 -18.33 4.48 -7.99
C ARG A 28 -17.25 4.08 -6.99
N SER A 29 -16.00 4.30 -7.35
CA SER A 29 -14.87 4.02 -6.48
C SER A 29 -13.76 5.05 -6.68
N TRP A 30 -12.96 5.26 -5.64
CA TRP A 30 -11.82 6.15 -5.67
C TRP A 30 -10.67 5.60 -4.81
N GLY A 31 -9.51 6.19 -4.92
CA GLY A 31 -8.33 5.89 -4.13
C GLY A 31 -7.30 7.01 -4.29
N HIS A 32 -6.21 6.93 -3.57
CA HIS A 32 -5.17 7.95 -3.60
C HIS A 32 -4.35 7.86 -4.90
N GLY A 33 -3.80 9.00 -5.34
CA GLY A 33 -2.96 9.08 -6.53
C GLY A 33 -3.71 8.95 -7.86
N ASP A 34 -4.89 9.45 -7.93
CA ASP A 34 -5.92 9.18 -8.94
C ASP A 34 -5.65 9.65 -10.36
N ALA A 35 -4.63 10.44 -10.59
CA ALA A 35 -4.34 10.91 -11.95
C ALA A 35 -4.16 9.75 -12.96
N VAL A 36 -3.69 8.60 -12.49
CA VAL A 36 -3.56 7.40 -13.33
C VAL A 36 -3.90 6.14 -12.52
N ARG A 37 -5.13 5.69 -12.62
CA ARG A 37 -5.59 4.43 -12.03
C ARG A 37 -4.84 3.24 -12.63
N PRO A 38 -4.35 2.27 -11.82
CA PRO A 38 -3.79 1.03 -12.35
C PRO A 38 -4.81 0.28 -13.20
N LYS A 39 -4.38 -0.20 -14.34
CA LYS A 39 -5.23 -0.95 -15.29
C LYS A 39 -5.19 -2.45 -15.04
N THR A 40 -4.08 -2.95 -14.48
CA THR A 40 -3.82 -4.37 -14.24
C THR A 40 -3.34 -4.62 -12.82
N LEU A 41 -3.49 -5.86 -12.35
CA LEU A 41 -2.91 -6.28 -11.05
C LEU A 41 -1.39 -6.14 -11.01
N LYS A 42 -0.73 -6.37 -12.14
CA LYS A 42 0.72 -6.15 -12.25
C LYS A 42 1.10 -4.71 -11.93
N GLU A 43 0.41 -3.74 -12.51
CA GLU A 43 0.63 -2.32 -12.21
C GLU A 43 0.36 -1.97 -10.74
N VAL A 44 -0.66 -2.59 -10.13
CA VAL A 44 -0.95 -2.41 -8.69
C VAL A 44 0.25 -2.85 -7.85
N PHE A 45 0.76 -4.06 -8.07
CA PHE A 45 1.90 -4.58 -7.32
C PHE A 45 3.18 -3.79 -7.58
N GLU A 46 3.45 -3.40 -8.83
CA GLU A 46 4.60 -2.55 -9.17
C GLU A 46 4.56 -1.21 -8.42
N ARG A 47 3.40 -0.60 -8.29
CA ARG A 47 3.24 0.64 -7.52
C ARG A 47 3.47 0.43 -6.03
N MET A 48 2.87 -0.62 -5.46
CA MET A 48 3.10 -0.98 -4.05
C MET A 48 4.57 -1.22 -3.77
N GLU A 49 5.26 -1.98 -4.64
CA GLU A 49 6.70 -2.26 -4.51
C GLU A 49 7.53 -0.98 -4.56
N LYS A 50 7.32 -0.14 -5.58
CA LYS A 50 8.08 1.11 -5.75
C LYS A 50 7.87 2.07 -4.59
N GLN A 51 6.65 2.26 -4.14
CA GLN A 51 6.34 3.12 -2.99
C GLN A 51 7.01 2.60 -1.71
N THR A 52 6.90 1.30 -1.46
CA THR A 52 7.50 0.66 -0.28
C THR A 52 9.03 0.72 -0.35
N GLU A 53 9.61 0.51 -1.52
CA GLU A 53 11.06 0.62 -1.73
C GLU A 53 11.58 2.03 -1.42
N VAL A 54 10.89 3.08 -1.87
CA VAL A 54 11.24 4.47 -1.56
C VAL A 54 11.22 4.71 -0.05
N VAL A 55 10.18 4.26 0.63
CA VAL A 55 10.07 4.37 2.09
C VAL A 55 11.24 3.65 2.78
N LEU A 56 11.54 2.42 2.37
CA LEU A 56 12.60 1.60 2.96
C LEU A 56 14.00 2.16 2.70
N LYS A 57 14.23 2.79 1.55
CA LYS A 57 15.52 3.41 1.21
C LYS A 57 15.70 4.80 1.81
N THR A 58 14.65 5.44 2.28
CA THR A 58 14.74 6.80 2.84
C THR A 58 15.42 6.77 4.20
N LYS A 59 16.49 7.55 4.31
CA LYS A 59 17.26 7.67 5.55
C LYS A 59 16.38 8.18 6.69
N HIS A 60 16.62 7.66 7.89
CA HIS A 60 15.93 8.03 9.14
C HIS A 60 14.46 7.55 9.25
N ILE A 61 13.93 6.87 8.26
CA ILE A 61 12.63 6.20 8.39
C ILE A 61 12.86 4.83 9.02
N GLU A 62 12.29 4.60 10.20
CA GLU A 62 12.44 3.37 10.98
C GLU A 62 11.25 2.42 10.86
N GLY A 63 10.11 2.93 10.41
CA GLY A 63 8.91 2.13 10.21
C GLY A 63 7.89 2.82 9.33
N PHE A 64 6.87 2.08 8.94
CA PHE A 64 5.81 2.59 8.07
C PHE A 64 4.46 1.91 8.33
N CYS A 65 3.39 2.62 7.92
CA CYS A 65 2.04 2.08 7.86
C CYS A 65 1.48 2.27 6.45
N TYR A 66 1.14 1.15 5.78
CA TYR A 66 0.52 1.20 4.45
C TYR A 66 -0.98 1.47 4.57
N THR A 67 -1.47 2.41 3.79
CA THR A 67 -2.89 2.76 3.70
C THR A 67 -3.50 2.08 2.49
N GLN A 68 -4.50 1.21 2.66
CA GLN A 68 -5.12 0.88 3.93
C GLN A 68 -5.39 -0.63 4.03
N LEU A 69 -5.80 -1.07 5.22
CA LEU A 69 -6.05 -2.50 5.46
C LEU A 69 -7.25 -3.02 4.67
N THR A 70 -8.37 -2.30 4.70
CA THR A 70 -9.60 -2.70 3.99
C THR A 70 -10.15 -1.55 3.16
N ASP A 71 -10.89 -1.87 2.09
CA ASP A 71 -11.72 -0.88 1.43
C ASP A 71 -12.73 -0.30 2.42
N VAL A 72 -13.08 0.95 2.25
CA VAL A 72 -14.11 1.66 3.03
C VAL A 72 -15.11 2.25 2.06
N GLU A 73 -16.25 1.59 1.92
CA GLU A 73 -17.30 1.96 0.98
C GLU A 73 -16.76 2.16 -0.46
N GLN A 74 -16.76 3.39 -0.98
CA GLN A 74 -16.25 3.72 -2.31
C GLN A 74 -14.74 3.93 -2.37
N GLU A 75 -14.07 4.05 -1.24
CA GLU A 75 -12.62 4.12 -1.17
C GLU A 75 -12.02 2.72 -1.30
N THR A 76 -11.53 2.39 -2.50
CA THR A 76 -11.14 1.03 -2.86
C THR A 76 -9.63 0.84 -2.99
N ASN A 77 -8.89 1.40 -2.07
CA ASN A 77 -7.42 1.30 -1.95
C ASN A 77 -6.94 0.35 -0.84
N GLY A 78 -7.84 -0.42 -0.25
CA GLY A 78 -7.51 -1.42 0.76
C GLY A 78 -6.79 -2.64 0.19
N VAL A 79 -6.03 -3.35 1.04
CA VAL A 79 -5.44 -4.65 0.69
C VAL A 79 -6.44 -5.80 0.81
N TYR A 80 -7.53 -5.59 1.54
CA TYR A 80 -8.71 -6.44 1.59
C TYR A 80 -9.94 -5.69 1.09
N TYR A 81 -10.97 -6.44 0.67
CA TYR A 81 -12.28 -5.86 0.40
C TYR A 81 -12.95 -5.35 1.68
N TYR A 82 -13.99 -4.53 1.51
CA TYR A 82 -14.78 -4.00 2.63
C TYR A 82 -15.32 -5.09 3.59
N ASP A 83 -15.71 -6.24 3.04
CA ASP A 83 -16.16 -7.40 3.81
C ASP A 83 -15.02 -8.29 4.36
N ARG A 84 -13.77 -7.84 4.29
CA ARG A 84 -12.53 -8.51 4.71
C ARG A 84 -12.13 -9.72 3.87
N LYS A 85 -12.79 -9.98 2.76
CA LYS A 85 -12.34 -11.01 1.82
C LYS A 85 -11.02 -10.65 1.17
N ILE A 86 -10.27 -11.67 0.79
CA ILE A 86 -8.96 -11.52 0.14
C ILE A 86 -9.12 -10.81 -1.21
N LYS A 87 -8.42 -9.71 -1.39
CA LYS A 87 -8.40 -8.89 -2.61
C LYS A 87 -7.21 -9.19 -3.50
N PHE A 88 -6.06 -9.48 -2.91
CA PHE A 88 -4.80 -9.72 -3.58
C PHE A 88 -4.15 -11.02 -3.15
N ASN A 89 -3.19 -11.52 -3.94
CA ASN A 89 -2.36 -12.66 -3.58
C ASN A 89 -1.55 -12.36 -2.31
N ILE A 90 -1.79 -13.12 -1.24
CA ILE A 90 -1.17 -12.93 0.08
C ILE A 90 0.35 -13.10 0.04
N LYS A 91 0.85 -14.08 -0.74
CA LYS A 91 2.29 -14.30 -0.88
C LYS A 91 2.98 -13.08 -1.49
N LYS A 92 2.33 -12.45 -2.46
CA LYS A 92 2.84 -11.22 -3.10
C LYS A 92 2.84 -10.04 -2.13
N LEU A 93 1.78 -9.84 -1.37
CA LEU A 93 1.73 -8.81 -0.32
C LEU A 93 2.82 -9.02 0.73
N LYS A 94 3.01 -10.26 1.18
CA LYS A 94 4.08 -10.61 2.12
C LYS A 94 5.47 -10.26 1.56
N SER A 95 5.74 -10.57 0.29
CA SER A 95 7.02 -10.23 -0.34
C SER A 95 7.26 -8.73 -0.36
N ILE A 96 6.23 -7.93 -0.60
CA ILE A 96 6.34 -6.46 -0.64
C ILE A 96 6.56 -5.88 0.76
N PHE A 97 5.72 -6.24 1.72
CA PHE A 97 5.72 -5.56 3.02
C PHE A 97 6.68 -6.19 4.04
N LYS A 98 6.72 -7.51 4.13
CA LYS A 98 7.54 -8.21 5.12
C LYS A 98 8.95 -8.50 4.61
N ASP A 99 9.08 -9.17 3.48
CA ASP A 99 10.37 -9.65 3.01
C ASP A 99 11.28 -8.50 2.59
N MET A 100 10.74 -7.44 1.96
CA MET A 100 11.49 -6.22 1.67
C MET A 100 11.91 -5.50 2.97
N SER A 101 11.04 -5.41 3.96
CA SER A 101 11.38 -4.79 5.25
C SER A 101 12.53 -5.51 5.94
N ILE A 102 12.55 -6.83 5.94
CA ILE A 102 13.64 -7.64 6.46
C ILE A 102 14.94 -7.38 5.68
N LYS A 103 14.87 -7.38 4.34
CA LYS A 103 16.01 -7.10 3.46
C LYS A 103 16.66 -5.75 3.76
N PHE A 104 15.86 -4.72 3.99
CA PHE A 104 16.34 -3.37 4.31
C PHE A 104 16.58 -3.15 5.81
N LYS A 105 16.37 -4.16 6.66
CA LYS A 105 16.49 -4.07 8.12
C LYS A 105 15.66 -2.94 8.73
N LYS A 106 14.47 -2.73 8.20
CA LYS A 106 13.50 -1.73 8.69
C LYS A 106 12.33 -2.42 9.39
N GLY A 107 11.81 -1.78 10.44
CA GLY A 107 10.55 -2.16 11.05
C GLY A 107 9.36 -1.87 10.12
N TYR A 108 8.27 -2.62 10.28
CA TYR A 108 7.00 -2.35 9.62
C TYR A 108 5.84 -2.51 10.60
N ILE A 109 4.78 -1.76 10.37
CA ILE A 109 3.56 -1.80 11.17
C ILE A 109 2.50 -2.56 10.36
N GLN A 110 1.95 -3.57 10.97
CA GLN A 110 0.87 -4.37 10.38
C GLN A 110 -0.50 -3.80 10.71
#